data_55a42fa7bd887437257c5061c2272b16
#
_entry.id   55a42fa7bd887437257c5061c2272b16
#
_cell.length_a   1.000
_cell.length_b   1.000
_cell.length_c   1.000
_cell.angle_alpha   90.00
_cell.angle_beta   90.00
_cell.angle_gamma   90.00
#
_symmetry.space_group_name_H-M   'P 1'
#
loop_
_entity.id
_entity.type
_entity.pdbx_description
1 polymer ?
#
loop_
_entity_poly.entity_id
_entity_poly.type
_entity_poly.pdbx_seq_one_letter_code
_entity_poly.pdbx_strand_id
1 'polypeptide(L)'
;AESLKPLAAASPVFGKIHQGLAGLLSAPREEQGGLLLDLLALVDAVVYTQGTSKAEGGLDPLPPGCGVYIPLSYSQISPLLTALTGKGGGRMELVKSTWTCHPKFFADYRVLPALISGLGDSYGELAELNLDILKSQTPAIVPLLKEGLDPAGKKEMARRVEVIAALEGTNAAPWLRELLPQARKEVRPAVLL
;
A
#
# COMPACT_ATOMS: atom_id res chain seq x y z
N ALA A 1 -24.22 -9.19 -8.05
CA ALA A 1 -24.91 -9.23 -9.35
C ALA A 1 -25.87 -8.05 -9.53
N GLU A 2 -26.73 -7.70 -8.56
CA GLU A 2 -27.71 -6.61 -8.72
C GLU A 2 -27.07 -5.24 -8.93
N SER A 3 -25.98 -4.92 -8.27
CA SER A 3 -25.25 -3.67 -8.43
C SER A 3 -24.71 -3.43 -9.84
N LEU A 4 -24.59 -4.47 -10.66
CA LEU A 4 -24.11 -4.40 -12.04
C LEU A 4 -25.22 -4.15 -13.07
N LYS A 5 -26.49 -4.28 -12.70
CA LYS A 5 -27.62 -4.07 -13.63
C LYS A 5 -27.61 -2.69 -14.31
N PRO A 6 -27.37 -1.58 -13.61
CA PRO A 6 -27.30 -0.26 -14.26
C PRO A 6 -26.14 -0.14 -15.25
N LEU A 7 -24.99 -0.77 -14.92
CA LEU A 7 -23.80 -0.78 -15.77
C LEU A 7 -23.97 -1.68 -16.99
N ALA A 8 -24.72 -2.78 -16.85
CA ALA A 8 -25.06 -3.69 -17.94
C ALA A 8 -25.89 -3.02 -19.04
N ALA A 9 -26.72 -2.06 -18.68
CA ALA A 9 -27.46 -1.25 -19.64
C ALA A 9 -26.57 -0.23 -20.39
N ALA A 10 -25.49 0.22 -19.76
CA ALA A 10 -24.57 1.21 -20.33
C ALA A 10 -23.49 0.58 -21.22
N SER A 11 -23.13 -0.69 -21.00
CA SER A 11 -22.06 -1.36 -21.75
C SER A 11 -22.33 -2.86 -21.93
N PRO A 12 -22.22 -3.38 -23.18
CA PRO A 12 -22.40 -4.81 -23.46
C PRO A 12 -21.44 -5.72 -22.67
N VAL A 13 -20.28 -5.22 -22.31
CA VAL A 13 -19.26 -5.96 -21.56
C VAL A 13 -19.72 -6.22 -20.13
N PHE A 14 -20.25 -5.21 -19.46
CA PHE A 14 -20.85 -5.38 -18.13
C PHE A 14 -22.09 -6.28 -18.16
N GLY A 15 -22.82 -6.29 -19.29
CA GLY A 15 -23.89 -7.23 -19.55
C GLY A 15 -23.41 -8.69 -19.54
N LYS A 16 -22.29 -8.98 -20.21
CA LYS A 16 -21.67 -10.32 -20.23
C LYS A 16 -21.16 -10.73 -18.85
N ILE A 17 -20.51 -9.80 -18.11
CA ILE A 17 -20.06 -10.06 -16.73
C ILE A 17 -21.26 -10.37 -15.83
N HIS A 18 -22.36 -9.62 -15.95
CA HIS A 18 -23.57 -9.86 -15.18
C HIS A 18 -24.19 -11.23 -15.50
N GLN A 19 -24.25 -11.62 -16.79
CA GLN A 19 -24.72 -12.94 -17.21
C GLN A 19 -23.81 -14.07 -16.70
N GLY A 20 -22.49 -13.89 -16.78
CA GLY A 20 -21.52 -14.84 -16.25
C GLY A 20 -21.68 -15.08 -14.74
N LEU A 21 -21.88 -13.99 -13.96
CA LEU A 21 -22.17 -14.09 -12.52
C LEU A 21 -23.49 -14.81 -12.25
N ALA A 22 -24.55 -14.53 -13.01
CA ALA A 22 -25.83 -15.21 -12.86
C ALA A 22 -25.72 -16.70 -13.21
N GLY A 23 -25.00 -17.03 -14.29
CA GLY A 23 -24.69 -18.40 -14.70
C GLY A 23 -23.89 -19.16 -13.63
N LEU A 24 -22.87 -18.55 -13.07
CA LEU A 24 -22.04 -19.13 -12.01
C LEU A 24 -22.88 -19.48 -10.75
N LEU A 25 -23.82 -18.61 -10.37
CA LEU A 25 -24.69 -18.84 -9.21
C LEU A 25 -25.72 -19.94 -9.41
N SER A 26 -26.10 -20.19 -10.66
CA SER A 26 -27.13 -21.23 -11.02
C SER A 26 -26.52 -22.53 -11.48
N ALA A 27 -25.24 -22.60 -11.77
CA ALA A 27 -24.56 -23.76 -12.31
C ALA A 27 -24.37 -24.88 -11.27
N PRO A 28 -24.35 -26.17 -11.69
CA PRO A 28 -23.93 -27.27 -10.85
C PRO A 28 -22.48 -27.06 -10.34
N ARG A 29 -22.20 -27.57 -9.15
CA ARG A 29 -20.89 -27.35 -8.46
C ARG A 29 -19.69 -27.82 -9.28
N GLU A 30 -19.88 -28.84 -10.11
CA GLU A 30 -18.84 -29.40 -10.98
C GLU A 30 -18.45 -28.47 -12.12
N GLU A 31 -19.35 -27.61 -12.59
CA GLU A 31 -19.12 -26.66 -13.68
C GLU A 31 -18.67 -25.26 -13.17
N GLN A 32 -18.92 -24.96 -11.90
CA GLN A 32 -18.65 -23.64 -11.34
C GLN A 32 -17.19 -23.22 -11.46
N GLY A 33 -16.24 -24.17 -11.39
CA GLY A 33 -14.81 -23.88 -11.52
C GLY A 33 -14.44 -23.34 -12.90
N GLY A 34 -14.94 -23.97 -13.97
CA GLY A 34 -14.73 -23.52 -15.34
C GLY A 34 -15.36 -22.15 -15.60
N LEU A 35 -16.61 -21.98 -15.21
CA LEU A 35 -17.34 -20.71 -15.35
C LEU A 35 -16.68 -19.57 -14.58
N LEU A 36 -16.12 -19.84 -13.41
CA LEU A 36 -15.37 -18.85 -12.65
C LEU A 36 -14.09 -18.40 -13.38
N LEU A 37 -13.34 -19.35 -13.95
CA LEU A 37 -12.14 -19.04 -14.72
C LEU A 37 -12.46 -18.21 -15.96
N ASP A 38 -13.51 -18.55 -16.69
CA ASP A 38 -13.97 -17.79 -17.86
C ASP A 38 -14.40 -16.37 -17.48
N LEU A 39 -15.10 -16.23 -16.35
CA LEU A 39 -15.51 -14.92 -15.83
C LEU A 39 -14.32 -14.08 -15.41
N LEU A 40 -13.32 -14.66 -14.74
CA LEU A 40 -12.09 -14.00 -14.36
C LEU A 40 -11.30 -13.53 -15.59
N ALA A 41 -11.16 -14.41 -16.61
CA ALA A 41 -10.50 -14.04 -17.86
C ALA A 41 -11.21 -12.88 -18.57
N LEU A 42 -12.55 -12.85 -18.55
CA LEU A 42 -13.31 -11.74 -19.10
C LEU A 42 -13.10 -10.44 -18.33
N VAL A 43 -13.07 -10.48 -16.99
CA VAL A 43 -12.81 -9.31 -16.14
C VAL A 43 -11.40 -8.80 -16.36
N ASP A 44 -10.40 -9.67 -16.41
CA ASP A 44 -9.00 -9.31 -16.67
C ASP A 44 -8.84 -8.66 -18.05
N ALA A 45 -9.50 -9.18 -19.07
CA ALA A 45 -9.49 -8.58 -20.40
C ALA A 45 -10.10 -7.17 -20.41
N VAL A 46 -11.17 -6.95 -19.63
CA VAL A 46 -11.78 -5.62 -19.49
C VAL A 46 -10.84 -4.64 -18.78
N VAL A 47 -10.24 -5.07 -17.68
CA VAL A 47 -9.26 -4.25 -16.93
C VAL A 47 -8.08 -3.90 -17.83
N TYR A 48 -7.55 -4.87 -18.58
CA TYR A 48 -6.44 -4.64 -19.52
C TYR A 48 -6.82 -3.64 -20.61
N THR A 49 -7.98 -3.78 -21.25
CA THR A 49 -8.43 -2.88 -22.32
C THR A 49 -8.76 -1.48 -21.82
N GLN A 50 -9.25 -1.33 -20.60
CA GLN A 50 -9.48 -0.02 -19.99
C GLN A 50 -8.19 0.66 -19.56
N GLY A 51 -7.20 -0.10 -19.11
CA GLY A 51 -5.85 0.42 -18.82
C GLY A 51 -5.08 0.90 -20.05
N THR A 52 -5.52 0.53 -21.24
CA THR A 52 -4.96 1.02 -22.53
C THR A 52 -5.68 2.26 -23.07
N SER A 53 -6.61 2.87 -22.32
CA SER A 53 -7.21 4.14 -22.70
C SER A 53 -6.09 5.16 -22.89
N LYS A 54 -6.04 5.81 -24.07
CA LYS A 54 -5.07 6.86 -24.37
C LYS A 54 -5.22 7.98 -23.35
N ALA A 55 -4.28 8.09 -22.43
CA ALA A 55 -4.15 9.27 -21.63
C ALA A 55 -3.80 10.42 -22.57
N GLU A 56 -4.67 11.43 -22.65
CA GLU A 56 -4.34 12.69 -23.30
C GLU A 56 -3.36 13.41 -22.34
N GLY A 57 -2.09 13.40 -22.71
CA GLY A 57 -1.01 14.00 -21.92
C GLY A 57 0.25 13.16 -21.95
N GLY A 58 1.38 13.74 -21.56
CA GLY A 58 2.63 13.02 -21.35
C GLY A 58 2.46 12.04 -20.17
N LEU A 59 3.02 10.84 -20.31
CA LEU A 59 3.12 9.94 -19.17
C LEU A 59 4.09 10.56 -18.18
N ASP A 60 3.62 10.79 -16.96
CA ASP A 60 4.51 11.13 -15.87
C ASP A 60 5.48 9.95 -15.62
N PRO A 61 6.78 10.23 -15.44
CA PRO A 61 7.72 9.18 -15.13
C PRO A 61 7.25 8.51 -13.82
N LEU A 62 7.10 7.18 -13.88
CA LEU A 62 6.84 6.43 -12.65
C LEU A 62 7.95 6.71 -11.65
N PRO A 63 7.64 7.02 -10.39
CA PRO A 63 8.65 7.13 -9.37
C PRO A 63 9.45 5.83 -9.32
N PRO A 64 10.77 5.89 -9.07
CA PRO A 64 11.59 4.69 -8.95
C PRO A 64 10.93 3.75 -7.95
N GLY A 65 10.82 2.48 -8.32
CA GLY A 65 10.03 1.49 -7.60
C GLY A 65 10.34 1.47 -6.09
N CYS A 66 9.32 1.73 -5.29
CA CYS A 66 9.43 1.92 -3.85
C CYS A 66 9.29 0.59 -3.07
N GLY A 67 9.57 -0.54 -3.65
CA GLY A 67 9.45 -1.82 -2.96
C GLY A 67 9.90 -2.99 -3.82
N VAL A 68 9.99 -4.13 -3.19
CA VAL A 68 10.28 -5.39 -3.87
C VAL A 68 8.95 -6.06 -4.23
N TYR A 69 8.79 -6.47 -5.48
CA TYR A 69 7.67 -7.34 -5.83
C TYR A 69 7.90 -8.71 -5.18
N ILE A 70 7.04 -9.04 -4.25
CA ILE A 70 7.00 -10.36 -3.60
C ILE A 70 5.73 -11.04 -4.10
N PRO A 71 5.79 -12.27 -4.66
CA PRO A 71 4.62 -12.98 -5.18
C PRO A 71 3.76 -13.53 -4.04
N LEU A 72 3.22 -12.62 -3.21
CA LEU A 72 2.32 -12.94 -2.11
C LEU A 72 0.88 -12.77 -2.57
N SER A 73 0.02 -13.74 -2.23
CA SER A 73 -1.41 -13.58 -2.42
C SER A 73 -1.96 -12.51 -1.46
N TYR A 74 -3.04 -11.86 -1.84
CA TYR A 74 -3.71 -10.89 -0.98
C TYR A 74 -4.14 -11.51 0.36
N SER A 75 -4.59 -12.76 0.36
CA SER A 75 -4.98 -13.48 1.57
C SER A 75 -3.83 -13.63 2.58
N GLN A 76 -2.59 -13.69 2.13
CA GLN A 76 -1.41 -13.78 3.02
C GLN A 76 -1.09 -12.45 3.68
N ILE A 77 -1.27 -11.33 2.98
CA ILE A 77 -0.94 -9.99 3.52
C ILE A 77 -2.14 -9.29 4.16
N SER A 78 -3.36 -9.70 3.87
CA SER A 78 -4.59 -9.06 4.38
C SER A 78 -4.66 -8.98 5.91
N PRO A 79 -4.29 -10.03 6.68
CA PRO A 79 -4.26 -9.93 8.14
C PRO A 79 -3.30 -8.85 8.64
N LEU A 80 -2.10 -8.75 8.01
CA LEU A 80 -1.11 -7.73 8.34
C LEU A 80 -1.64 -6.32 8.01
N LEU A 81 -2.22 -6.13 6.82
CA LEU A 81 -2.83 -4.86 6.43
C LEU A 81 -3.92 -4.44 7.41
N THR A 82 -4.78 -5.38 7.82
CA THR A 82 -5.83 -5.12 8.82
C THR A 82 -5.24 -4.72 10.17
N ALA A 83 -4.14 -5.35 10.59
CA ALA A 83 -3.47 -4.99 11.84
C ALA A 83 -2.81 -3.60 11.77
N LEU A 84 -2.21 -3.24 10.64
CA LEU A 84 -1.57 -1.94 10.47
C LEU A 84 -2.57 -0.78 10.35
N THR A 85 -3.76 -1.00 9.77
CA THR A 85 -4.74 0.06 9.52
C THR A 85 -5.91 0.06 10.51
N GLY A 86 -6.14 -1.02 11.23
CA GLY A 86 -7.25 -1.19 12.16
C GLY A 86 -7.03 -0.49 13.50
N LYS A 87 -8.02 -0.60 14.40
CA LYS A 87 -7.99 -0.03 15.76
C LYS A 87 -8.26 -1.08 16.86
N GLY A 88 -8.29 -2.36 16.50
CA GLY A 88 -8.60 -3.45 17.44
C GLY A 88 -7.43 -3.84 18.34
N GLY A 89 -7.69 -4.70 19.34
CA GLY A 89 -6.65 -5.34 20.14
C GLY A 89 -5.87 -6.41 19.37
N GLY A 90 -4.71 -6.83 19.91
CA GLY A 90 -3.89 -7.89 19.33
C GLY A 90 -3.06 -7.50 18.09
N ARG A 91 -3.19 -6.27 17.60
CA ARG A 91 -2.47 -5.77 16.40
C ARG A 91 -0.96 -5.83 16.58
N MET A 92 -0.48 -5.37 17.71
CA MET A 92 0.95 -5.37 18.06
C MET A 92 1.55 -6.77 17.97
N GLU A 93 0.88 -7.75 18.56
CA GLU A 93 1.35 -9.13 18.58
C GLU A 93 1.39 -9.72 17.15
N LEU A 94 0.36 -9.43 16.34
CA LEU A 94 0.28 -9.89 14.97
C LEU A 94 1.40 -9.25 14.11
N VAL A 95 1.63 -7.95 14.21
CA VAL A 95 2.70 -7.26 13.48
C VAL A 95 4.06 -7.79 13.92
N LYS A 96 4.29 -7.94 15.22
CA LYS A 96 5.54 -8.45 15.78
C LYS A 96 5.83 -9.90 15.36
N SER A 97 4.84 -10.79 15.47
CA SER A 97 4.99 -12.19 15.04
C SER A 97 5.22 -12.30 13.54
N THR A 98 4.49 -11.51 12.74
CA THR A 98 4.70 -11.46 11.29
C THR A 98 6.10 -10.94 10.94
N TRP A 99 6.59 -9.91 11.63
CA TRP A 99 7.94 -9.40 11.45
C TRP A 99 9.00 -10.46 11.76
N THR A 100 8.82 -11.21 12.83
CA THR A 100 9.74 -12.28 13.23
C THR A 100 9.75 -13.45 12.24
N CYS A 101 8.57 -13.88 11.78
CA CYS A 101 8.45 -15.07 10.94
C CYS A 101 8.60 -14.77 9.44
N HIS A 102 8.14 -13.60 8.99
CA HIS A 102 8.02 -13.24 7.58
C HIS A 102 8.46 -11.79 7.31
N PRO A 103 9.72 -11.40 7.62
CA PRO A 103 10.17 -10.01 7.50
C PRO A 103 10.02 -9.45 6.08
N LYS A 104 10.10 -10.30 5.05
CA LYS A 104 9.93 -9.90 3.65
C LYS A 104 8.54 -9.33 3.32
N PHE A 105 7.51 -9.64 4.11
CA PHE A 105 6.16 -9.09 3.88
C PHE A 105 6.14 -7.57 3.99
N PHE A 106 7.00 -7.01 4.82
CA PHE A 106 7.08 -5.56 5.07
C PHE A 106 7.79 -4.78 3.96
N ALA A 107 8.47 -5.47 3.04
CA ALA A 107 9.03 -4.86 1.84
C ALA A 107 8.05 -4.84 0.65
N ASP A 108 6.88 -5.48 0.78
CA ASP A 108 5.85 -5.49 -0.27
C ASP A 108 5.25 -4.09 -0.45
N TYR A 109 5.19 -3.61 -1.71
CA TYR A 109 4.68 -2.28 -2.04
C TYR A 109 3.23 -2.03 -1.57
N ARG A 110 2.44 -3.09 -1.36
CA ARG A 110 1.06 -3.00 -0.86
C ARG A 110 1.01 -2.79 0.65
N VAL A 111 2.04 -3.20 1.37
CA VAL A 111 2.16 -3.10 2.83
C VAL A 111 2.83 -1.79 3.25
N LEU A 112 3.81 -1.32 2.47
CA LEU A 112 4.59 -0.13 2.78
C LEU A 112 3.76 1.13 3.09
N PRO A 113 2.70 1.50 2.33
CA PRO A 113 1.89 2.67 2.66
C PRO A 113 1.19 2.56 4.02
N ALA A 114 0.69 1.36 4.37
CA ALA A 114 0.05 1.11 5.65
C ALA A 114 1.07 1.16 6.81
N LEU A 115 2.27 0.64 6.59
CA LEU A 115 3.36 0.68 7.56
C LEU A 115 3.84 2.13 7.82
N ILE A 116 3.97 2.94 6.77
CA ILE A 116 4.33 4.36 6.87
C ILE A 116 3.25 5.15 7.60
N SER A 117 1.98 4.95 7.26
CA SER A 117 0.86 5.56 7.99
C SER A 117 0.82 5.15 9.46
N GLY A 118 1.24 3.92 9.76
CA GLY A 118 1.37 3.39 11.11
C GLY A 118 2.41 4.10 11.99
N LEU A 119 3.29 4.95 11.44
CA LEU A 119 4.14 5.85 12.22
C LEU A 119 3.34 6.88 13.04
N GLY A 120 2.10 7.15 12.61
CA GLY A 120 1.14 8.02 13.30
C GLY A 120 0.17 7.28 14.23
N ASP A 121 0.35 5.98 14.44
CA ASP A 121 -0.58 5.19 15.25
C ASP A 121 -0.70 5.75 16.68
N SER A 122 -1.93 5.74 17.19
CA SER A 122 -2.23 6.18 18.56
C SER A 122 -1.64 5.24 19.63
N TYR A 123 -1.40 3.98 19.27
CA TYR A 123 -0.69 3.03 20.11
C TYR A 123 0.83 3.19 19.91
N GLY A 124 1.47 3.88 20.85
CA GLY A 124 2.87 4.31 20.72
C GLY A 124 3.85 3.17 20.47
N GLU A 125 3.67 2.02 21.13
CA GLU A 125 4.56 0.85 20.94
C GLU A 125 4.48 0.28 19.53
N LEU A 126 3.28 0.28 18.92
CA LEU A 126 3.12 -0.15 17.53
C LEU A 126 3.78 0.85 16.57
N ALA A 127 3.65 2.14 16.85
CA ALA A 127 4.31 3.16 16.04
C ALA A 127 5.85 3.08 16.14
N GLU A 128 6.41 2.76 17.29
CA GLU A 128 7.85 2.51 17.45
C GLU A 128 8.28 1.23 16.72
N LEU A 129 7.51 0.14 16.82
CA LEU A 129 7.78 -1.07 16.05
C LEU A 129 7.78 -0.80 14.54
N ASN A 130 6.80 -0.03 14.04
CA ASN A 130 6.74 0.37 12.63
C ASN A 130 7.97 1.20 12.23
N LEU A 131 8.43 2.08 13.11
CA LEU A 131 9.66 2.87 12.92
C LEU A 131 10.88 1.96 12.75
N ASP A 132 11.06 0.99 13.62
CA ASP A 132 12.19 0.05 13.57
C ASP A 132 12.14 -0.83 12.31
N ILE A 133 10.96 -1.30 11.95
CA ILE A 133 10.77 -2.07 10.72
C ILE A 133 11.13 -1.24 9.50
N LEU A 134 10.69 0.02 9.42
CA LEU A 134 11.00 0.91 8.29
C LEU A 134 12.48 1.25 8.22
N LYS A 135 13.17 1.45 9.35
CA LYS A 135 14.62 1.67 9.39
C LYS A 135 15.44 0.47 8.88
N SER A 136 14.87 -0.72 8.93
CA SER A 136 15.50 -1.94 8.43
C SER A 136 15.29 -2.17 6.92
N GLN A 137 14.48 -1.34 6.26
CA GLN A 137 14.22 -1.45 4.82
C GLN A 137 15.39 -0.88 4.00
N THR A 138 15.27 -0.98 2.68
CA THR A 138 16.24 -0.40 1.75
C THR A 138 15.95 1.08 1.49
N PRO A 139 16.94 1.88 1.08
CA PRO A 139 16.73 3.30 0.72
C PRO A 139 15.74 3.50 -0.44
N ALA A 140 15.38 2.44 -1.17
CA ALA A 140 14.39 2.51 -2.25
C ALA A 140 12.99 3.00 -1.79
N ILE A 141 12.67 2.92 -0.49
CA ILE A 141 11.40 3.42 0.05
C ILE A 141 11.40 4.92 0.36
N VAL A 142 12.55 5.59 0.30
CA VAL A 142 12.66 7.01 0.66
C VAL A 142 11.74 7.93 -0.14
N PRO A 143 11.55 7.76 -1.47
CA PRO A 143 10.58 8.55 -2.21
C PRO A 143 9.16 8.48 -1.61
N LEU A 144 8.73 7.29 -1.20
CA LEU A 144 7.42 7.08 -0.59
C LEU A 144 7.30 7.74 0.79
N LEU A 145 8.40 7.76 1.57
CA LEU A 145 8.46 8.48 2.86
C LEU A 145 8.41 9.99 2.69
N LYS A 146 8.98 10.52 1.60
CA LYS A 146 8.97 11.96 1.27
C LYS A 146 7.62 12.41 0.69
N GLU A 147 6.83 11.49 0.13
CA GLU A 147 5.51 11.79 -0.42
C GLU A 147 4.56 12.30 0.67
N GLY A 148 3.99 13.49 0.45
CA GLY A 148 3.06 14.11 1.40
C GLY A 148 3.67 14.48 2.76
N LEU A 149 5.01 14.58 2.87
CA LEU A 149 5.67 14.99 4.11
C LEU A 149 5.40 16.47 4.39
N ASP A 150 4.81 16.74 5.57
CA ASP A 150 4.56 18.10 6.06
C ASP A 150 5.62 18.48 7.11
N PRO A 151 6.50 19.46 6.82
CA PRO A 151 7.50 19.93 7.77
C PRO A 151 6.93 20.54 9.05
N ALA A 152 5.67 20.97 9.02
CA ALA A 152 4.95 21.48 10.19
C ALA A 152 4.07 20.42 10.89
N GLY A 153 4.15 19.17 10.45
CA GLY A 153 3.33 18.08 10.91
C GLY A 153 3.65 17.58 12.31
N LYS A 154 2.94 16.53 12.70
CA LYS A 154 3.05 15.93 14.04
C LYS A 154 4.12 14.85 14.10
N LYS A 155 4.09 14.03 15.16
CA LYS A 155 5.04 12.92 15.44
C LYS A 155 5.24 11.97 14.26
N GLU A 156 4.20 11.70 13.48
CA GLU A 156 4.32 10.87 12.27
C GLU A 156 5.37 11.44 11.31
N MET A 157 5.31 12.75 11.04
CA MET A 157 6.25 13.41 10.13
C MET A 157 7.67 13.43 10.70
N ALA A 158 7.82 13.62 12.01
CA ALA A 158 9.12 13.51 12.68
C ALA A 158 9.72 12.11 12.51
N ARG A 159 8.93 11.07 12.72
CA ARG A 159 9.37 9.68 12.53
C ARG A 159 9.72 9.37 11.06
N ARG A 160 8.97 9.92 10.08
CA ARG A 160 9.32 9.78 8.66
C ARG A 160 10.71 10.38 8.37
N VAL A 161 11.00 11.57 8.90
CA VAL A 161 12.32 12.22 8.77
C VAL A 161 13.41 11.36 9.40
N GLU A 162 13.16 10.80 10.56
CA GLU A 162 14.09 9.89 11.26
C GLU A 162 14.39 8.64 10.44
N VAL A 163 13.38 8.01 9.81
CA VAL A 163 13.58 6.87 8.91
C VAL A 163 14.41 7.28 7.69
N ILE A 164 14.11 8.41 7.05
CA ILE A 164 14.85 8.90 5.89
C ILE A 164 16.32 9.13 6.26
N ALA A 165 16.59 9.78 7.40
CA ALA A 165 17.94 10.02 7.87
C ALA A 165 18.69 8.70 8.15
N ALA A 166 18.01 7.72 8.73
CA ALA A 166 18.60 6.39 8.99
C ALA A 166 18.93 5.62 7.70
N LEU A 167 18.07 5.71 6.68
CA LEU A 167 18.23 4.98 5.42
C LEU A 167 19.23 5.64 4.47
N GLU A 168 19.23 6.95 4.35
CA GLU A 168 20.14 7.70 3.46
C GLU A 168 21.48 8.05 4.13
N GLY A 169 21.55 8.03 5.46
CA GLY A 169 22.74 8.42 6.22
C GLY A 169 23.22 9.82 5.84
N THR A 170 24.48 9.97 5.52
CA THR A 170 25.08 11.27 5.11
C THR A 170 24.46 11.86 3.84
N ASN A 171 23.86 11.04 2.99
CA ASN A 171 23.20 11.50 1.75
C ASN A 171 21.90 12.27 2.03
N ALA A 172 21.31 12.12 3.21
CA ALA A 172 20.15 12.90 3.62
C ALA A 172 20.49 14.37 3.92
N ALA A 173 21.75 14.71 4.19
CA ALA A 173 22.16 16.03 4.69
C ALA A 173 21.72 17.22 3.79
N PRO A 174 21.84 17.18 2.45
CA PRO A 174 21.35 18.27 1.61
C PRO A 174 19.84 18.50 1.78
N TRP A 175 19.06 17.43 1.72
CA TRP A 175 17.61 17.49 1.87
C TRP A 175 17.19 17.95 3.28
N LEU A 176 17.85 17.48 4.33
CA LEU A 176 17.57 17.91 5.70
C LEU A 176 17.86 19.40 5.90
N ARG A 177 18.92 19.96 5.25
CA ARG A 177 19.20 21.40 5.28
C ARG A 177 18.10 22.22 4.62
N GLU A 178 17.52 21.75 3.52
CA GLU A 178 16.39 22.40 2.85
C GLU A 178 15.11 22.33 3.69
N LEU A 179 14.92 21.24 4.43
CA LEU A 179 13.76 21.02 5.28
C LEU A 179 13.81 21.88 6.57
N LEU A 180 14.99 22.13 7.12
CA LEU A 180 15.21 22.76 8.43
C LEU A 180 14.51 24.12 8.60
N PRO A 181 14.52 25.06 7.64
CA PRO A 181 13.81 26.33 7.77
C PRO A 181 12.30 26.20 7.91
N GLN A 182 11.72 25.14 7.32
CA GLN A 182 10.30 24.86 7.30
C GLN A 182 9.86 23.99 8.48
N ALA A 183 10.81 23.25 9.08
CA ALA A 183 10.55 22.30 10.16
C ALA A 183 10.11 23.02 11.44
N ARG A 184 8.99 22.56 11.99
CA ARG A 184 8.42 23.10 13.22
C ARG A 184 8.41 22.04 14.33
N LYS A 185 8.29 22.54 15.56
CA LYS A 185 8.00 21.81 16.81
C LYS A 185 8.47 20.34 16.85
N GLU A 186 7.61 19.44 16.36
CA GLU A 186 7.85 17.99 16.44
C GLU A 186 8.89 17.49 15.41
N VAL A 187 8.92 18.10 14.23
CA VAL A 187 9.79 17.67 13.12
C VAL A 187 11.20 18.23 13.27
N ARG A 188 11.35 19.43 13.80
CA ARG A 188 12.66 20.12 13.90
C ARG A 188 13.72 19.32 14.65
N PRO A 189 13.45 18.66 15.79
CA PRO A 189 14.44 17.82 16.46
C PRO A 189 14.91 16.64 15.57
N ALA A 190 14.01 16.03 14.82
CA ALA A 190 14.36 14.91 13.92
C ALA A 190 15.24 15.33 12.73
N VAL A 191 15.17 16.61 12.32
CA VAL A 191 16.03 17.15 11.26
C VAL A 191 17.45 17.46 11.76
N LEU A 192 17.62 17.62 13.07
CA LEU A 192 18.92 17.99 13.70
C LEU A 192 19.70 16.76 14.20
N LEU A 193 19.13 15.56 14.12
CA LEU A 193 19.81 14.30 14.46
C LEU A 193 20.74 13.88 13.34
#